data_d4164f735f5bf9c32ca87080fed527dd
#
_entry.id   d4164f735f5bf9c32ca87080fed527dd
#
_cell.length_a   1.000
_cell.length_b   1.000
_cell.length_c   1.000
_cell.angle_alpha   90.00
_cell.angle_beta   90.00
_cell.angle_gamma   90.00
#
_symmetry.space_group_name_H-M   'P 1'
#
loop_
_entity.id
_entity.type
_entity.pdbx_description
1 polymer ?
#
loop_
_entity_poly.entity_id
_entity_poly.type
_entity_poly.pdbx_seq_one_letter_code
_entity_poly.pdbx_strand_id
1 'polypeptide(L)' 'MALADSDEDDFYSEEELNALTKAQLLALANELGVEGVSSSMLKADMISAILNR' A
#
# COMPACT_ATOMS: atom_id res chain seq x y z
N MET A 1 18.47 2.79 -13.93
CA MET A 1 19.41 2.94 -12.87
C MET A 1 18.77 2.72 -11.53
N ALA A 2 19.61 2.50 -10.59
CA ALA A 2 19.14 2.27 -9.24
C ALA A 2 18.30 3.43 -8.69
N LEU A 3 18.52 4.59 -9.24
CA LEU A 3 17.79 5.77 -8.77
C LEU A 3 16.30 5.62 -8.94
N ALA A 4 15.88 5.14 -10.08
CA ALA A 4 14.46 4.98 -10.32
C ALA A 4 13.87 3.96 -9.36
N ASP A 5 14.65 2.94 -9.08
CA ASP A 5 14.18 1.92 -8.17
C ASP A 5 13.97 2.46 -6.77
N SER A 6 14.89 3.32 -6.35
CA SER A 6 14.77 3.89 -5.01
C SER A 6 13.52 4.74 -4.88
N ASP A 7 13.23 5.50 -5.91
CA ASP A 7 12.03 6.33 -5.88
C ASP A 7 10.79 5.49 -5.78
N GLU A 8 10.79 4.37 -6.47
CA GLU A 8 9.62 3.51 -6.45
C GLU A 8 9.40 2.88 -5.09
N ASP A 9 10.47 2.67 -4.36
CA ASP A 9 10.34 2.09 -3.03
C ASP A 9 9.55 3.01 -2.10
N ASP A 10 9.68 4.31 -2.29
CA ASP A 10 8.99 5.26 -1.44
C ASP A 10 7.55 5.46 -1.85
N PHE A 11 7.23 5.13 -3.07
CA PHE A 11 5.88 5.36 -3.59
C PHE A 11 5.32 4.08 -4.11
N TYR A 12 4.09 3.82 -3.71
CA TYR A 12 3.37 2.66 -4.21
C TYR A 12 2.29 3.15 -5.15
N SER A 13 2.21 2.53 -6.31
CA SER A 13 1.17 2.88 -7.26
C SER A 13 -0.05 2.00 -7.01
N GLU A 14 -1.19 2.49 -7.48
CA GLU A 14 -2.41 1.72 -7.38
C GLU A 14 -2.25 0.36 -8.03
N GLU A 15 -1.53 0.33 -9.12
CA GLU A 15 -1.32 -0.91 -9.85
C GLU A 15 -0.54 -1.91 -9.02
N GLU A 16 0.49 -1.44 -8.37
CA GLU A 16 1.29 -2.31 -7.52
C GLU A 16 0.47 -2.83 -6.34
N LEU A 17 -0.30 -1.95 -5.74
CA LEU A 17 -1.09 -2.34 -4.59
C LEU A 17 -2.19 -3.30 -4.98
N ASN A 18 -2.70 -3.18 -6.19
CA ASN A 18 -3.72 -4.10 -6.68
C ASN A 18 -3.18 -5.52 -6.85
N ALA A 19 -1.88 -5.64 -7.05
CA ALA A 19 -1.27 -6.95 -7.20
C ALA A 19 -1.11 -7.66 -5.86
N LEU A 20 -1.28 -6.95 -4.76
CA LEU A 20 -1.13 -7.54 -3.44
C LEU A 20 -2.46 -8.08 -2.95
N THR A 21 -2.37 -9.06 -2.06
CA THR A 21 -3.58 -9.56 -1.40
C THR A 21 -3.98 -8.59 -0.29
N LYS A 22 -5.19 -8.80 0.23
CA LYS A 22 -5.65 -7.96 1.34
C LYS A 22 -4.74 -8.10 2.56
N ALA A 23 -4.30 -9.32 2.82
CA ALA A 23 -3.40 -9.53 3.94
C ALA A 23 -2.09 -8.78 3.75
N GLN A 24 -1.58 -8.77 2.53
CA GLN A 24 -0.35 -8.06 2.24
C GLN A 24 -0.55 -6.55 2.33
N LEU A 25 -1.69 -6.06 1.88
CA LEU A 25 -1.99 -4.65 1.99
C LEU A 25 -2.10 -4.22 3.45
N LEU A 26 -2.71 -5.06 4.25
CA LEU A 26 -2.83 -4.75 5.68
C LEU A 26 -1.47 -4.70 6.34
N ALA A 27 -0.62 -5.65 6.03
CA ALA A 27 0.72 -5.66 6.59
C ALA A 27 1.51 -4.43 6.15
N LEU A 28 1.37 -4.07 4.88
CA LEU A 28 2.06 -2.90 4.36
C LEU A 28 1.58 -1.64 5.06
N ALA A 29 0.28 -1.51 5.23
CA ALA A 29 -0.28 -0.34 5.91
C ALA A 29 0.26 -0.24 7.33
N ASN A 30 0.39 -1.37 8.01
CA ASN A 30 0.95 -1.38 9.36
C ASN A 30 2.38 -0.90 9.36
N GLU A 31 3.15 -1.33 8.38
CA GLU A 31 4.56 -0.93 8.30
C GLU A 31 4.70 0.55 8.01
N LEU A 32 3.80 1.08 7.21
CA LEU A 32 3.84 2.49 6.86
C LEU A 32 3.22 3.37 7.93
N GLY A 33 2.61 2.76 8.93
CA GLY A 33 1.95 3.54 9.97
C GLY A 33 0.62 4.11 9.56
N VAL A 34 -0.01 3.52 8.57
CA VAL A 34 -1.33 3.96 8.12
C VAL A 34 -2.36 3.42 9.09
N GLU A 35 -3.13 4.32 9.67
CA GLU A 35 -4.15 3.95 10.62
C GLU A 35 -5.51 3.86 9.94
N GLY A 36 -6.40 3.11 10.58
CA GLY A 36 -7.75 2.99 10.06
C GLY A 36 -7.91 1.89 9.03
N VAL A 37 -6.86 1.16 8.73
CA VAL A 37 -6.93 0.06 7.78
C VAL A 37 -7.19 -1.23 8.56
N SER A 38 -8.20 -1.97 8.13
CA SER A 38 -8.52 -3.22 8.79
C SER A 38 -8.82 -4.28 7.74
N SER A 39 -8.80 -5.54 8.18
CA SER A 39 -9.00 -6.65 7.26
C SER A 39 -10.43 -6.71 6.75
N SER A 40 -11.35 -6.01 7.38
CA SER A 40 -12.74 -5.98 6.93
C SER A 40 -12.96 -4.96 5.82
N MET A 41 -11.97 -4.13 5.55
CA MET A 41 -12.10 -3.13 4.50
C MET A 41 -11.99 -3.77 3.12
N LEU A 42 -12.58 -3.10 2.16
CA LEU A 42 -12.41 -3.51 0.77
C LEU A 42 -10.99 -3.24 0.33
N LYS A 43 -10.52 -4.04 -0.63
CA LYS A 43 -9.17 -3.86 -1.13
C LYS A 43 -8.96 -2.44 -1.66
N ALA A 44 -9.95 -1.93 -2.36
CA ALA A 44 -9.85 -0.58 -2.90
C ALA A 44 -9.69 0.46 -1.79
N ASP A 45 -10.38 0.24 -0.69
CA ASP A 45 -10.28 1.15 0.45
C ASP A 45 -8.90 1.10 1.07
N MET A 46 -8.35 -0.09 1.18
CA MET A 46 -6.99 -0.23 1.71
C MET A 46 -5.98 0.48 0.83
N ILE A 47 -6.12 0.30 -0.47
CA ILE A 47 -5.22 0.93 -1.43
C ILE A 47 -5.34 2.44 -1.33
N SER A 48 -6.55 2.94 -1.24
CA SER A 48 -6.76 4.37 -1.14
C SER A 48 -6.11 4.93 0.12
N ALA A 49 -6.24 4.23 1.22
CA ALA A 49 -5.65 4.68 2.48
C ALA A 49 -4.13 4.73 2.38
N ILE A 50 -3.53 3.74 1.74
CA ILE A 50 -2.09 3.71 1.60
C ILE A 50 -1.61 4.83 0.69
N LEU A 51 -2.34 5.09 -0.38
CA LEU A 51 -1.94 6.12 -1.32
C LEU A 51 -2.11 7.53 -0.75
N ASN A 52 -3.04 7.69 0.17
CA ASN A 52 -3.37 9.00 0.73
C ASN A 52 -2.74 9.24 2.10
N ARG A 53 -1.86 8.37 2.53
CA ARG A 53 -1.24 8.53 3.85
C ARG A 53 -0.38 9.77 3.98
#